data_f3ee1d3425b19aecae003f3e42adf2fa
#
_entry.id   f3ee1d3425b19aecae003f3e42adf2fa
#
_cell.length_a   1.000
_cell.length_b   1.000
_cell.length_c   1.000
_cell.angle_alpha   90.00
_cell.angle_beta   90.00
_cell.angle_gamma   90.00
#
_symmetry.space_group_name_H-M   'P 1'
#
loop_
_entity.id
_entity.type
_entity.pdbx_description
1 polymer ?
#
loop_
_entity_poly.entity_id
_entity_poly.type
_entity_poly.pdbx_seq_one_letter_code
_entity_poly.pdbx_strand_id
1 'polypeptide(L)'
;ASAAVTVKPDENGFQHLLTGNRLNQWAGNPQYWSMKDGVLTGVTNGSLKMNRFITWKGSTIRNFDLRVKVKVSEGGNSGLQYRGHLSPERGLDVVTGYQCDVVANNPDYNGMLYEEKGRRILSHTGEKVIVDETGQSWVVGKFPVKEFAPGEWHDYRVLVKGNHHQHWINGHPTANLLDL
;
A
#
# COMPACT_ATOMS: atom_id res chain seq x y z
N ALA A 1 -21.86 19.17 8.46
CA ALA A 1 -20.70 18.82 9.29
C ALA A 1 -20.70 17.30 9.51
N SER A 2 -19.80 16.60 8.87
CA SER A 2 -19.61 15.16 9.08
C SER A 2 -18.81 14.98 10.38
N ALA A 3 -19.41 14.38 11.38
CA ALA A 3 -18.70 14.03 12.61
C ALA A 3 -17.63 12.98 12.26
N ALA A 4 -16.39 13.29 12.55
CA ALA A 4 -15.30 12.32 12.46
C ALA A 4 -15.57 11.20 13.50
N VAL A 5 -15.79 9.99 13.02
CA VAL A 5 -15.88 8.82 13.91
C VAL A 5 -14.48 8.52 14.40
N THR A 6 -14.17 8.92 15.62
CA THR A 6 -12.92 8.56 16.29
C THR A 6 -12.99 7.09 16.68
N VAL A 7 -12.31 6.24 15.93
CA VAL A 7 -12.11 4.85 16.33
C VAL A 7 -11.06 4.85 17.44
N LYS A 8 -11.42 4.36 18.64
CA LYS A 8 -10.45 4.23 19.74
C LYS A 8 -9.41 3.16 19.38
N PRO A 9 -8.12 3.41 19.69
CA PRO A 9 -7.09 2.39 19.54
C PRO A 9 -7.42 1.15 20.39
N ASP A 10 -6.99 -0.02 19.92
CA ASP A 10 -7.02 -1.25 20.71
C ASP A 10 -5.97 -1.22 21.85
N GLU A 11 -5.90 -2.28 22.65
CA GLU A 11 -4.96 -2.42 23.77
C GLU A 11 -3.47 -2.33 23.36
N ASN A 12 -3.15 -2.55 22.06
CA ASN A 12 -1.82 -2.46 21.49
C ASN A 12 -1.57 -1.12 20.80
N GLY A 13 -2.53 -0.19 20.86
CA GLY A 13 -2.44 1.13 20.24
C GLY A 13 -2.75 1.16 18.73
N PHE A 14 -3.26 0.06 18.14
CA PHE A 14 -3.68 0.03 16.76
C PHE A 14 -5.09 0.58 16.58
N GLN A 15 -5.26 1.39 15.55
CA GLN A 15 -6.56 1.86 15.08
C GLN A 15 -7.05 0.99 13.93
N HIS A 16 -8.24 0.39 14.06
CA HIS A 16 -8.86 -0.38 12.98
C HIS A 16 -9.42 0.56 11.92
N LEU A 17 -8.90 0.45 10.69
CA LEU A 17 -9.32 1.28 9.55
C LEU A 17 -10.45 0.64 8.73
N LEU A 18 -10.57 -0.68 8.75
CA LEU A 18 -11.58 -1.45 8.03
C LEU A 18 -12.64 -1.93 9.02
N THR A 19 -13.77 -1.23 9.10
CA THR A 19 -14.84 -1.53 10.05
C THR A 19 -16.21 -1.47 9.38
N GLY A 20 -17.06 -2.46 9.71
CA GLY A 20 -18.45 -2.51 9.27
C GLY A 20 -18.63 -2.75 7.77
N ASN A 21 -19.72 -2.21 7.23
CA ASN A 21 -20.21 -2.51 5.86
C ASN A 21 -20.27 -1.26 4.97
N ARG A 22 -19.61 -0.17 5.34
CA ARG A 22 -19.68 1.10 4.61
C ARG A 22 -18.32 1.75 4.46
N LEU A 23 -18.15 2.47 3.35
CA LEU A 23 -16.94 3.23 3.04
C LEU A 23 -16.92 4.65 3.67
N ASN A 24 -17.56 4.86 4.81
CA ASN A 24 -17.78 6.20 5.40
C ASN A 24 -16.50 7.01 5.62
N GLN A 25 -15.40 6.33 5.96
CA GLN A 25 -14.08 6.96 6.19
C GLN A 25 -13.14 6.83 5.00
N TRP A 26 -13.67 6.37 3.87
CA TRP A 26 -12.90 6.12 2.66
C TRP A 26 -13.43 6.95 1.49
N ALA A 27 -12.55 7.45 0.65
CA ALA A 27 -12.87 8.09 -0.61
C ALA A 27 -12.40 7.23 -1.77
N GLY A 28 -13.32 6.81 -2.61
CA GLY A 28 -13.07 6.02 -3.80
C GLY A 28 -14.36 5.85 -4.59
N ASN A 29 -14.24 5.46 -5.85
CA ASN A 29 -15.40 5.27 -6.70
C ASN A 29 -16.14 3.97 -6.33
N PRO A 30 -17.42 4.01 -5.92
CA PRO A 30 -18.19 2.83 -5.52
C PRO A 30 -18.43 1.83 -6.66
N GLN A 31 -18.16 2.22 -7.90
CA GLN A 31 -18.17 1.29 -9.03
C GLN A 31 -17.10 0.21 -8.91
N TYR A 32 -15.97 0.53 -8.27
CA TYR A 32 -14.82 -0.37 -8.14
C TYR A 32 -14.61 -0.87 -6.72
N TRP A 33 -15.08 -0.15 -5.71
CA TRP A 33 -14.80 -0.39 -4.31
C TRP A 33 -16.05 -0.66 -3.50
N SER A 34 -16.00 -1.68 -2.69
CA SER A 34 -17.06 -2.03 -1.74
C SER A 34 -16.48 -2.47 -0.41
N MET A 35 -17.29 -2.42 0.65
CA MET A 35 -16.94 -2.94 1.96
C MET A 35 -18.07 -3.79 2.49
N LYS A 36 -17.73 -5.00 2.93
CA LYS A 36 -18.65 -5.92 3.59
C LYS A 36 -17.94 -6.63 4.73
N ASP A 37 -18.53 -6.62 5.91
CA ASP A 37 -18.05 -7.30 7.13
C ASP A 37 -16.56 -6.99 7.44
N GLY A 38 -16.16 -5.71 7.27
CA GLY A 38 -14.79 -5.24 7.48
C GLY A 38 -13.81 -5.61 6.36
N VAL A 39 -14.29 -6.24 5.28
CA VAL A 39 -13.47 -6.55 4.10
C VAL A 39 -13.67 -5.49 3.02
N LEU A 40 -12.60 -4.77 2.71
CA LEU A 40 -12.54 -3.85 1.58
C LEU A 40 -12.21 -4.63 0.30
N THR A 41 -13.06 -4.52 -0.70
CA THR A 41 -12.90 -5.25 -1.96
C THR A 41 -12.80 -4.25 -3.12
N GLY A 42 -11.76 -4.39 -3.93
CA GLY A 42 -11.60 -3.71 -5.21
C GLY A 42 -11.82 -4.69 -6.38
N VAL A 43 -12.63 -4.30 -7.35
CA VAL A 43 -12.92 -5.13 -8.54
C VAL A 43 -12.79 -4.28 -9.80
N THR A 44 -12.07 -4.82 -10.79
CA THR A 44 -11.96 -4.22 -12.12
C THR A 44 -12.43 -5.22 -13.17
N ASN A 45 -12.93 -4.72 -14.29
CA ASN A 45 -13.41 -5.53 -15.42
C ASN A 45 -12.42 -5.56 -16.60
N GLY A 46 -11.16 -5.15 -16.37
CA GLY A 46 -10.14 -5.07 -17.42
C GLY A 46 -10.24 -3.85 -18.34
N SER A 47 -11.24 -2.98 -18.17
CA SER A 47 -11.41 -1.77 -18.99
C SER A 47 -10.67 -0.54 -18.46
N LEU A 48 -10.07 -0.62 -17.27
CA LEU A 48 -9.34 0.49 -16.67
C LEU A 48 -8.08 0.82 -17.47
N LYS A 49 -7.97 2.09 -17.90
CA LYS A 49 -6.77 2.61 -18.57
C LYS A 49 -5.73 3.17 -17.60
N MET A 50 -6.09 3.34 -16.33
CA MET A 50 -5.20 3.84 -15.27
C MET A 50 -5.67 3.35 -13.91
N ASN A 51 -4.74 3.29 -12.96
CA ASN A 51 -5.00 2.84 -11.60
C ASN A 51 -6.10 3.69 -10.93
N ARG A 52 -6.91 3.02 -10.10
CA ARG A 52 -7.94 3.65 -9.27
C ARG A 52 -7.63 3.38 -7.82
N PHE A 53 -7.76 4.40 -7.01
CA PHE A 53 -7.41 4.34 -5.60
C PHE A 53 -8.64 4.49 -4.73
N ILE A 54 -8.55 3.93 -3.53
CA ILE A 54 -9.42 4.26 -2.42
C ILE A 54 -8.55 4.82 -1.30
N THR A 55 -8.93 5.98 -0.78
CA THR A 55 -8.13 6.73 0.19
C THR A 55 -8.84 6.81 1.52
N TRP A 56 -8.16 6.44 2.61
CA TRP A 56 -8.65 6.67 3.95
C TRP A 56 -8.59 8.16 4.31
N LYS A 57 -9.70 8.68 4.88
CA LYS A 57 -9.89 10.13 5.16
C LYS A 57 -9.77 10.49 6.63
N GLY A 58 -9.45 9.55 7.49
CA GLY A 58 -9.52 9.77 8.93
C GLY A 58 -8.50 10.78 9.46
N SER A 59 -7.27 10.76 8.97
CA SER A 59 -6.21 11.74 9.30
C SER A 59 -5.05 11.68 8.33
N THR A 60 -4.16 12.68 8.39
CA THR A 60 -2.86 12.63 7.71
C THR A 60 -1.85 11.92 8.59
N ILE A 61 -1.18 10.90 8.04
CA ILE A 61 -0.23 10.04 8.76
C ILE A 61 1.13 10.14 8.11
N ARG A 62 2.17 10.39 8.90
CA ARG A 62 3.56 10.49 8.42
C ARG A 62 4.39 9.28 8.84
N ASN A 63 4.37 8.92 10.13
CA ASN A 63 5.05 7.75 10.68
C ASN A 63 4.00 6.76 11.14
N PHE A 64 4.13 5.50 10.77
CA PHE A 64 3.10 4.49 11.06
C PHE A 64 3.64 3.06 10.97
N ASP A 65 2.92 2.14 11.58
CA ASP A 65 3.02 0.68 11.40
C ASP A 65 1.67 0.20 10.86
N LEU A 66 1.56 0.01 9.56
CA LEU A 66 0.36 -0.54 8.91
C LEU A 66 0.47 -2.06 8.87
N ARG A 67 -0.59 -2.73 9.32
CA ARG A 67 -0.74 -4.18 9.23
C ARG A 67 -2.09 -4.49 8.60
N VAL A 68 -2.08 -5.29 7.56
CA VAL A 68 -3.32 -5.62 6.84
C VAL A 68 -3.19 -7.00 6.18
N LYS A 69 -4.28 -7.76 6.19
CA LYS A 69 -4.38 -8.97 5.36
C LYS A 69 -4.84 -8.59 3.96
N VAL A 70 -4.13 -9.08 2.97
CA VAL A 70 -4.45 -8.84 1.56
C VAL A 70 -4.60 -10.16 0.84
N LYS A 71 -5.60 -10.24 -0.02
CA LYS A 71 -5.81 -11.35 -0.95
C LYS A 71 -5.97 -10.78 -2.35
N VAL A 72 -5.12 -11.19 -3.27
CA VAL A 72 -5.18 -10.79 -4.68
C VAL A 72 -5.45 -12.02 -5.54
N SER A 73 -6.33 -11.89 -6.52
CA SER A 73 -6.60 -12.97 -7.49
C SER A 73 -5.40 -13.20 -8.40
N GLU A 74 -5.36 -14.36 -9.03
CA GLU A 74 -4.37 -14.68 -10.05
C GLU A 74 -4.34 -13.61 -11.15
N GLY A 75 -3.15 -13.19 -11.56
CA GLY A 75 -2.93 -12.09 -12.51
C GLY A 75 -3.28 -10.70 -11.96
N GLY A 76 -3.73 -10.61 -10.71
CA GLY A 76 -4.08 -9.34 -10.09
C GLY A 76 -2.86 -8.50 -9.73
N ASN A 77 -3.05 -7.17 -9.78
CA ASN A 77 -2.07 -6.17 -9.39
C ASN A 77 -2.78 -5.09 -8.59
N SER A 78 -2.26 -4.77 -7.43
CA SER A 78 -2.76 -3.76 -6.50
C SER A 78 -1.61 -3.17 -5.69
N GLY A 79 -1.90 -2.42 -4.62
CA GLY A 79 -0.86 -1.89 -3.75
C GLY A 79 -1.41 -1.20 -2.53
N LEU A 80 -0.56 -1.07 -1.52
CA LEU A 80 -0.79 -0.28 -0.31
C LEU A 80 -0.02 1.03 -0.48
N GLN A 81 -0.75 2.09 -0.83
CA GLN A 81 -0.15 3.40 -1.07
C GLN A 81 -0.14 4.25 0.18
N TYR A 82 0.93 4.99 0.39
CA TYR A 82 1.12 5.81 1.58
C TYR A 82 1.94 7.07 1.30
N ARG A 83 1.81 8.06 2.22
CA ARG A 83 2.37 9.42 2.03
C ARG A 83 2.05 9.99 0.66
N GLY A 84 0.83 9.69 0.18
CA GLY A 84 0.37 10.08 -1.12
C GLY A 84 -0.31 11.44 -1.13
N HIS A 85 -0.36 12.02 -2.32
CA HIS A 85 -1.10 13.23 -2.60
C HIS A 85 -2.11 12.98 -3.71
N LEU A 86 -3.32 13.50 -3.57
CA LEU A 86 -4.29 13.51 -4.66
C LEU A 86 -3.74 14.33 -5.82
N SER A 87 -3.86 13.80 -7.03
CA SER A 87 -3.47 14.44 -8.30
C SER A 87 -4.69 14.59 -9.20
N PRO A 88 -5.62 15.52 -8.89
CA PRO A 88 -6.88 15.66 -9.63
C PRO A 88 -6.67 16.00 -11.12
N GLU A 89 -5.56 16.63 -11.47
CA GLU A 89 -5.16 16.92 -12.84
C GLU A 89 -4.90 15.65 -13.68
N ARG A 90 -4.66 14.52 -13.02
CA ARG A 90 -4.44 13.19 -13.64
C ARG A 90 -5.68 12.30 -13.59
N GLY A 91 -6.71 12.71 -12.85
CA GLY A 91 -7.98 11.99 -12.64
C GLY A 91 -8.46 12.09 -11.20
N LEU A 92 -9.77 12.03 -10.99
CA LEU A 92 -10.41 12.30 -9.69
C LEU A 92 -9.91 11.42 -8.54
N ASP A 93 -9.53 10.17 -8.81
CA ASP A 93 -9.10 9.20 -7.80
C ASP A 93 -7.62 8.82 -7.96
N VAL A 94 -6.82 9.66 -8.64
CA VAL A 94 -5.40 9.39 -8.83
C VAL A 94 -4.61 9.92 -7.65
N VAL A 95 -3.77 9.06 -7.09
CA VAL A 95 -2.89 9.38 -5.95
C VAL A 95 -1.45 9.13 -6.37
N THR A 96 -0.57 10.06 -6.01
CA THR A 96 0.88 9.90 -6.15
C THR A 96 1.47 9.51 -4.79
N GLY A 97 2.64 8.92 -4.75
CA GLY A 97 3.37 8.62 -3.52
C GLY A 97 3.93 7.20 -3.47
N TYR A 98 4.46 6.81 -2.31
CA TYR A 98 5.06 5.50 -2.14
C TYR A 98 4.01 4.40 -2.10
N GLN A 99 4.37 3.22 -2.59
CA GLN A 99 3.51 2.05 -2.64
C GLN A 99 4.28 0.77 -2.30
N CYS A 100 3.72 -0.02 -1.41
CA CYS A 100 4.06 -1.42 -1.27
C CYS A 100 3.22 -2.19 -2.28
N ASP A 101 3.85 -2.72 -3.32
CA ASP A 101 3.14 -3.42 -4.39
C ASP A 101 2.56 -4.76 -3.91
N VAL A 102 1.39 -5.08 -4.42
CA VAL A 102 0.70 -6.36 -4.25
C VAL A 102 0.52 -6.97 -5.62
N VAL A 103 1.40 -7.89 -5.99
CA VAL A 103 1.45 -8.47 -7.33
C VAL A 103 1.33 -9.98 -7.27
N ALA A 104 0.30 -10.52 -7.92
CA ALA A 104 0.19 -11.96 -8.10
C ALA A 104 1.18 -12.45 -9.17
N ASN A 105 1.71 -13.66 -8.98
CA ASN A 105 2.52 -14.37 -9.98
C ASN A 105 3.83 -13.67 -10.40
N ASN A 106 4.28 -12.68 -9.63
CA ASN A 106 5.59 -12.07 -9.87
C ASN A 106 6.28 -11.73 -8.55
N PRO A 107 7.10 -12.65 -8.01
CA PRO A 107 7.74 -12.47 -6.71
C PRO A 107 8.73 -11.30 -6.68
N ASP A 108 9.33 -10.93 -7.82
CA ASP A 108 10.32 -9.83 -7.87
C ASP A 108 9.69 -8.44 -7.70
N TYR A 109 8.36 -8.35 -7.83
CA TYR A 109 7.60 -7.11 -7.63
C TYR A 109 6.68 -7.14 -6.41
N ASN A 110 6.36 -8.33 -5.89
CA ASN A 110 5.44 -8.44 -4.76
C ASN A 110 6.09 -7.95 -3.45
N GLY A 111 5.60 -6.86 -2.89
CA GLY A 111 6.16 -6.22 -1.71
C GLY A 111 7.31 -5.23 -2.01
N MET A 112 7.62 -4.97 -3.28
CA MET A 112 8.60 -3.94 -3.65
C MET A 112 8.15 -2.55 -3.21
N LEU A 113 9.08 -1.59 -3.23
CA LEU A 113 8.77 -0.19 -3.00
C LEU A 113 8.77 0.57 -4.34
N TYR A 114 7.58 1.04 -4.69
CA TYR A 114 7.32 1.80 -5.90
C TYR A 114 6.88 3.23 -5.53
N GLU A 115 7.18 4.21 -6.35
CA GLU A 115 6.63 5.56 -6.23
C GLU A 115 5.69 5.86 -7.40
N GLU A 116 4.39 5.83 -7.09
CA GLU A 116 3.32 6.02 -8.09
C GLU A 116 3.35 7.45 -8.65
N LYS A 117 3.47 7.55 -9.97
CA LYS A 117 3.59 8.81 -10.72
C LYS A 117 4.82 9.67 -10.35
N GLY A 118 5.80 9.08 -9.69
CA GLY A 118 7.06 9.70 -9.31
C GLY A 118 8.26 8.98 -9.94
N ARG A 119 9.25 8.64 -9.10
CA ARG A 119 10.52 7.99 -9.51
C ARG A 119 10.36 6.51 -9.93
N ARG A 120 9.18 5.91 -9.78
CA ARG A 120 8.81 4.55 -10.13
C ARG A 120 9.41 3.52 -9.16
N ILE A 121 10.14 2.52 -9.64
CA ILE A 121 10.73 1.48 -8.77
C ILE A 121 11.90 2.10 -8.00
N LEU A 122 11.77 2.17 -6.67
CA LEU A 122 12.84 2.61 -5.77
C LEU A 122 13.62 1.43 -5.20
N SER A 123 12.96 0.29 -5.00
CA SER A 123 13.56 -0.94 -4.51
C SER A 123 12.78 -2.13 -5.06
N HIS A 124 13.44 -3.06 -5.72
CA HIS A 124 12.84 -4.35 -6.04
C HIS A 124 12.61 -5.18 -4.79
N THR A 125 11.78 -6.20 -4.90
CA THR A 125 11.57 -7.16 -3.80
C THR A 125 12.88 -7.84 -3.45
N GLY A 126 13.15 -7.93 -2.15
CA GLY A 126 14.38 -8.54 -1.64
C GLY A 126 15.58 -7.59 -1.54
N GLU A 127 15.41 -6.29 -1.74
CA GLU A 127 16.52 -5.33 -1.70
C GLU A 127 16.50 -4.44 -0.45
N LYS A 128 17.73 -4.11 0.01
CA LYS A 128 18.02 -2.96 0.87
C LYS A 128 18.60 -1.86 0.02
N VAL A 129 17.97 -0.68 0.03
CA VAL A 129 18.31 0.44 -0.85
C VAL A 129 18.51 1.71 -0.04
N ILE A 130 19.48 2.51 -0.45
CA ILE A 130 19.60 3.92 -0.07
C ILE A 130 19.35 4.75 -1.33
N VAL A 131 18.40 5.67 -1.26
CA VAL A 131 18.25 6.73 -2.26
C VAL A 131 18.96 7.95 -1.70
N ASP A 132 19.96 8.43 -2.40
CA ASP A 132 20.76 9.57 -1.95
C ASP A 132 20.07 10.91 -2.26
N GLU A 133 20.64 12.00 -1.78
CA GLU A 133 20.12 13.38 -1.96
C GLU A 133 19.98 13.78 -3.43
N THR A 134 20.63 13.08 -4.35
CA THR A 134 20.50 13.33 -5.81
C THR A 134 19.34 12.51 -6.43
N GLY A 135 18.72 11.62 -5.64
CA GLY A 135 17.68 10.71 -6.10
C GLY A 135 18.22 9.41 -6.72
N GLN A 136 19.54 9.16 -6.63
CA GLN A 136 20.16 7.93 -7.12
C GLN A 136 19.94 6.79 -6.10
N SER A 137 19.47 5.66 -6.59
CA SER A 137 19.27 4.44 -5.79
C SER A 137 20.54 3.57 -5.77
N TRP A 138 20.91 3.11 -4.56
CA TRP A 138 22.05 2.24 -4.29
C TRP A 138 21.58 0.99 -3.55
N VAL A 139 21.72 -0.18 -4.18
CA VAL A 139 21.44 -1.46 -3.52
C VAL A 139 22.60 -1.78 -2.57
N VAL A 140 22.33 -1.74 -1.27
CA VAL A 140 23.34 -1.95 -0.20
C VAL A 140 23.22 -3.31 0.48
N GLY A 141 22.26 -4.11 0.10
CA GLY A 141 22.05 -5.47 0.61
C GLY A 141 20.84 -6.14 -0.02
N LYS A 142 20.70 -7.44 0.25
CA LYS A 142 19.58 -8.24 -0.26
C LYS A 142 19.04 -9.20 0.79
N PHE A 143 17.76 -9.59 0.63
CA PHE A 143 17.11 -10.70 1.33
C PHE A 143 16.68 -11.75 0.31
N PRO A 144 16.48 -13.01 0.71
CA PRO A 144 15.86 -13.99 -0.17
C PRO A 144 14.46 -13.54 -0.61
N VAL A 145 14.16 -13.64 -1.89
CA VAL A 145 12.81 -13.45 -2.42
C VAL A 145 12.00 -14.71 -2.16
N LYS A 146 10.73 -14.53 -1.76
CA LYS A 146 9.76 -15.62 -1.57
C LYS A 146 8.55 -15.43 -2.45
N GLU A 147 7.99 -16.55 -2.90
CA GLU A 147 6.71 -16.59 -3.58
C GLU A 147 5.57 -16.70 -2.57
N PHE A 148 4.45 -16.05 -2.87
CA PHE A 148 3.22 -16.10 -2.10
C PHE A 148 2.07 -16.38 -3.05
N ALA A 149 1.30 -17.44 -2.77
CA ALA A 149 0.26 -17.91 -3.66
C ALA A 149 -0.85 -16.87 -3.85
N PRO A 150 -1.29 -16.61 -5.09
CA PRO A 150 -2.47 -15.80 -5.33
C PRO A 150 -3.73 -16.49 -4.81
N GLY A 151 -4.78 -15.72 -4.52
CA GLY A 151 -6.04 -16.25 -4.01
C GLY A 151 -6.04 -16.60 -2.52
N GLU A 152 -4.91 -16.46 -1.84
CA GLU A 152 -4.77 -16.66 -0.40
C GLU A 152 -4.63 -15.34 0.35
N TRP A 153 -4.96 -15.33 1.65
CA TRP A 153 -4.75 -14.19 2.52
C TRP A 153 -3.31 -14.16 3.03
N HIS A 154 -2.61 -13.04 2.81
CA HIS A 154 -1.25 -12.80 3.29
C HIS A 154 -1.21 -11.59 4.20
N ASP A 155 -0.37 -11.65 5.24
CA ASP A 155 -0.13 -10.56 6.18
C ASP A 155 0.89 -9.58 5.59
N TYR A 156 0.44 -8.40 5.18
CA TYR A 156 1.30 -7.30 4.75
C TYR A 156 1.57 -6.36 5.91
N ARG A 157 2.80 -5.92 6.02
CA ARG A 157 3.20 -4.88 6.97
C ARG A 157 4.03 -3.82 6.26
N VAL A 158 3.68 -2.56 6.52
CA VAL A 158 4.44 -1.38 6.08
C VAL A 158 4.79 -0.56 7.30
N LEU A 159 6.07 -0.43 7.61
CA LEU A 159 6.58 0.38 8.70
C LEU A 159 7.35 1.57 8.13
N VAL A 160 6.94 2.78 8.50
CA VAL A 160 7.59 4.01 8.06
C VAL A 160 7.92 4.87 9.27
N LYS A 161 9.21 5.21 9.41
CA LYS A 161 9.74 6.13 10.43
C LYS A 161 10.69 7.11 9.77
N GLY A 162 10.36 8.42 9.79
CA GLY A 162 11.14 9.41 9.05
C GLY A 162 11.28 8.99 7.59
N ASN A 163 12.49 8.90 7.11
CA ASN A 163 12.83 8.53 5.74
C ASN A 163 13.08 7.01 5.55
N HIS A 164 12.86 6.21 6.59
CA HIS A 164 13.08 4.77 6.56
C HIS A 164 11.76 4.05 6.30
N HIS A 165 11.71 3.28 5.22
CA HIS A 165 10.57 2.52 4.73
C HIS A 165 10.90 1.04 4.73
N GLN A 166 10.02 0.23 5.29
CA GLN A 166 10.21 -1.22 5.39
C GLN A 166 8.91 -1.95 5.07
N HIS A 167 8.99 -3.00 4.25
CA HIS A 167 7.86 -3.85 3.89
C HIS A 167 8.12 -5.32 4.24
N TRP A 168 7.05 -6.03 4.63
CA TRP A 168 7.06 -7.48 4.88
C TRP A 168 5.79 -8.12 4.34
N ILE A 169 5.92 -9.37 3.94
CA ILE A 169 4.79 -10.28 3.64
C ILE A 169 4.97 -11.54 4.50
N ASN A 170 3.96 -11.90 5.30
CA ASN A 170 4.00 -13.03 6.23
C ASN A 170 5.25 -13.02 7.12
N GLY A 171 5.65 -11.85 7.61
CA GLY A 171 6.85 -11.67 8.43
C GLY A 171 8.17 -11.72 7.67
N HIS A 172 8.15 -12.01 6.36
CA HIS A 172 9.34 -12.04 5.52
C HIS A 172 9.62 -10.65 4.94
N PRO A 173 10.83 -10.06 5.12
CA PRO A 173 11.14 -8.74 4.59
C PRO A 173 11.16 -8.75 3.06
N THR A 174 10.53 -7.76 2.45
CA THR A 174 10.46 -7.61 1.00
C THR A 174 11.12 -6.33 0.50
N ALA A 175 11.12 -5.25 1.27
CA ALA A 175 11.84 -4.02 0.96
C ALA A 175 12.35 -3.35 2.24
N ASN A 176 13.53 -2.71 2.15
CA ASN A 176 14.09 -1.88 3.20
C ASN A 176 14.81 -0.70 2.53
N LEU A 177 14.25 0.49 2.64
CA LEU A 177 14.71 1.66 1.92
C LEU A 177 14.89 2.86 2.85
N LEU A 178 16.02 3.53 2.71
CA LEU A 178 16.27 4.85 3.30
C LEU A 178 16.28 5.89 2.17
N ASP A 179 15.37 6.85 2.21
CA ASP A 179 15.22 7.93 1.21
C ASP A 179 15.77 9.23 1.82
N LEU A 180 16.99 9.63 1.45
CA LEU A 180 17.72 10.79 2.03
C LEU A 180 17.26 12.13 1.46
#